data_e6693d350b82119ff3bbdd9ac1b4dcab
#
_entry.id   e6693d350b82119ff3bbdd9ac1b4dcab
#
_cell.length_a   1.000
_cell.length_b   1.000
_cell.length_c   1.000
_cell.angle_alpha   90.00
_cell.angle_beta   90.00
_cell.angle_gamma   90.00
#
_symmetry.space_group_name_H-M   'P 1'
#
loop_
_entity.id
_entity.type
_entity.pdbx_description
1 polymer ?
#
loop_
_entity_poly.entity_id
_entity_poly.type
_entity_poly.pdbx_seq_one_letter_code
_entity_poly.pdbx_strand_id
1 'polypeptide(L)'
;MKSLFSFILLTCLAVYPSYGKKSSPADKKATKETVSLFRSLYNLQNKGVMYGHQDDLMYGSTWWYLKDRSDTKDFTGDYPAVAGFELGHLELGNERSLDSVSFVQIAEQIKAHYLRGGVITISWHADNPLTMQDPASKSRRQGGTAWDVSSKEVVSSILPGGKNHEMFNVWLERLATFFIGLKDDNGTPIPFIFRPFHEHSGSFFWWGTDICTDKEYSDLWRYAVNYLRDKKNIHNILYAYNTDRVTTLEQYMRGYPGDDIIDMLSLDMYDRGEKFGGELDNALNFVTKTALGKNKLTALSETGGRRGMADWWSTVLMPVVSKYPVGYVLTWRHAYRPRFARVGNPSQPFPDDFMNFYKSLRSLFLKEIQVENLYKRK
;
A
#
# COMPACT_ATOMS: atom_id res chain seq x y z
N MET A 1 -17.15 9.68 55.98
CA MET A 1 -15.80 9.95 55.42
C MET A 1 -15.51 8.88 54.40
N LYS A 2 -15.70 9.18 53.11
CA LYS A 2 -15.36 8.26 51.99
C LYS A 2 -14.12 8.83 51.31
N SER A 3 -13.03 8.08 51.37
CA SER A 3 -11.74 8.40 50.74
C SER A 3 -11.86 8.21 49.24
N LEU A 4 -11.64 9.30 48.49
CA LEU A 4 -11.52 9.29 47.01
C LEU A 4 -10.07 8.96 46.69
N PHE A 5 -9.81 7.76 46.18
CA PHE A 5 -8.52 7.45 45.56
C PHE A 5 -8.59 7.87 44.07
N SER A 6 -7.94 9.00 43.76
CA SER A 6 -7.69 9.42 42.36
C SER A 6 -6.52 8.62 41.81
N PHE A 7 -6.81 7.72 40.85
CA PHE A 7 -5.78 7.11 40.02
C PHE A 7 -5.35 8.14 38.96
N ILE A 8 -4.16 8.71 39.10
CA ILE A 8 -3.51 9.50 38.05
C ILE A 8 -2.86 8.51 37.08
N LEU A 9 -3.48 8.36 35.93
CA LEU A 9 -2.90 7.60 34.81
C LEU A 9 -1.80 8.45 34.16
N LEU A 10 -0.55 8.18 34.50
CA LEU A 10 0.61 8.84 33.91
C LEU A 10 0.80 8.28 32.49
N THR A 11 0.23 8.94 31.49
CA THR A 11 0.52 8.64 30.08
C THR A 11 1.92 9.17 29.78
N CYS A 12 2.91 8.29 29.71
CA CYS A 12 4.21 8.60 29.11
C CYS A 12 4.01 8.87 27.62
N LEU A 13 3.80 10.14 27.28
CA LEU A 13 3.98 10.61 25.90
C LEU A 13 5.47 10.51 25.59
N ALA A 14 5.85 9.50 24.79
CA ALA A 14 7.17 9.44 24.19
C ALA A 14 7.33 10.66 23.27
N VAL A 15 8.02 11.69 23.75
CA VAL A 15 8.41 12.85 22.94
C VAL A 15 9.50 12.39 21.98
N TYR A 16 9.12 12.06 20.75
CA TYR A 16 10.08 11.85 19.69
C TYR A 16 10.71 13.20 19.33
N PRO A 17 12.04 13.31 19.28
CA PRO A 17 12.70 14.56 18.95
C PRO A 17 12.29 15.00 17.54
N SER A 18 11.83 16.23 17.39
CA SER A 18 11.61 16.85 16.10
C SER A 18 12.97 17.04 15.41
N TYR A 19 13.35 16.13 14.56
CA TYR A 19 14.55 16.29 13.75
C TYR A 19 14.33 17.40 12.72
N GLY A 20 15.10 18.48 12.85
CA GLY A 20 15.01 19.71 12.04
C GLY A 20 15.44 19.61 10.58
N LYS A 21 15.42 18.45 9.96
CA LYS A 21 15.50 18.29 8.50
C LYS A 21 14.09 18.31 7.94
N LYS A 22 13.78 19.26 7.05
CA LYS A 22 12.54 19.22 6.28
C LYS A 22 12.45 17.89 5.57
N SER A 23 11.53 17.02 6.01
CA SER A 23 11.26 15.75 5.36
C SER A 23 10.85 16.00 3.89
N SER A 24 11.41 15.25 2.98
CA SER A 24 11.17 15.40 1.53
C SER A 24 11.21 14.05 0.84
N PRO A 25 10.49 13.90 -0.30
CA PRO A 25 10.58 12.70 -1.11
C PRO A 25 12.01 12.39 -1.55
N ALA A 26 12.25 11.13 -1.92
CA ALA A 26 13.49 10.67 -2.53
C ALA A 26 13.73 11.38 -3.88
N ASP A 27 12.69 11.56 -4.66
CA ASP A 27 12.73 12.32 -5.90
C ASP A 27 12.94 13.82 -5.64
N LYS A 28 14.09 14.35 -6.08
CA LYS A 28 14.43 15.79 -5.94
C LYS A 28 13.64 16.70 -6.87
N LYS A 29 13.00 16.13 -7.91
CA LYS A 29 12.14 16.85 -8.86
C LYS A 29 10.65 16.63 -8.57
N ALA A 30 10.31 15.97 -7.43
CA ALA A 30 8.92 15.73 -7.05
C ALA A 30 8.05 16.97 -7.19
N THR A 31 6.83 16.81 -7.72
CA THR A 31 5.87 17.91 -7.87
C THR A 31 5.56 18.55 -6.52
N LYS A 32 5.07 19.78 -6.53
CA LYS A 32 4.73 20.52 -5.29
C LYS A 32 3.69 19.74 -4.46
N GLU A 33 2.73 19.15 -5.15
CA GLU A 33 1.66 18.35 -4.56
C GLU A 33 2.21 17.07 -3.94
N THR A 34 3.17 16.41 -4.60
CA THR A 34 3.85 15.20 -4.07
C THR A 34 4.69 15.53 -2.84
N VAL A 35 5.42 16.65 -2.85
CA VAL A 35 6.16 17.12 -1.67
C VAL A 35 5.22 17.45 -0.53
N SER A 36 4.06 18.07 -0.81
CA SER A 36 3.05 18.39 0.19
C SER A 36 2.43 17.12 0.77
N LEU A 37 2.06 16.16 -0.08
CA LEU A 37 1.55 14.86 0.34
C LEU A 37 2.55 14.16 1.27
N PHE A 38 3.81 14.03 0.85
CA PHE A 38 4.85 13.37 1.66
C PHE A 38 4.95 13.98 3.07
N ARG A 39 5.01 15.32 3.15
CA ARG A 39 5.11 16.04 4.44
C ARG A 39 3.87 15.87 5.29
N SER A 40 2.71 15.92 4.67
CA SER A 40 1.43 15.72 5.37
C SER A 40 1.35 14.31 5.95
N LEU A 41 1.70 13.29 5.17
CA LEU A 41 1.74 11.90 5.63
C LEU A 41 2.77 11.71 6.76
N TYR A 42 3.96 12.31 6.62
CA TYR A 42 5.00 12.25 7.66
C TYR A 42 4.55 12.84 8.99
N ASN A 43 3.74 13.89 8.96
CA ASN A 43 3.17 14.50 10.16
C ASN A 43 1.98 13.69 10.71
N LEU A 44 1.10 13.20 9.82
CA LEU A 44 -0.11 12.46 10.20
C LEU A 44 0.19 11.12 10.86
N GLN A 45 1.25 10.40 10.45
CA GLN A 45 1.62 9.10 11.05
C GLN A 45 1.92 9.20 12.56
N ASN A 46 2.16 10.41 13.09
CA ASN A 46 2.33 10.64 14.53
C ASN A 46 1.02 11.04 15.24
N LYS A 47 -0.02 11.42 14.48
CA LYS A 47 -1.32 11.84 15.04
C LYS A 47 -2.32 10.68 15.13
N GLY A 48 -2.31 9.80 14.14
CA GLY A 48 -3.25 8.69 14.04
C GLY A 48 -2.88 7.75 12.90
N VAL A 49 -3.72 6.75 12.69
CA VAL A 49 -3.56 5.73 11.64
C VAL A 49 -4.68 5.94 10.62
N MET A 50 -4.33 6.25 9.38
CA MET A 50 -5.31 6.35 8.30
C MET A 50 -5.86 4.97 7.95
N TYR A 51 -7.17 4.87 7.82
CA TYR A 51 -7.82 3.68 7.31
C TYR A 51 -7.78 3.66 5.79
N GLY A 52 -7.34 2.53 5.22
CA GLY A 52 -7.31 2.26 3.80
C GLY A 52 -8.06 1.00 3.42
N HIS A 53 -8.59 0.97 2.20
CA HIS A 53 -9.25 -0.20 1.65
C HIS A 53 -8.93 -0.37 0.17
N GLN A 54 -8.49 -1.58 -0.20
CA GLN A 54 -8.19 -1.93 -1.59
C GLN A 54 -9.48 -2.09 -2.38
N ASP A 55 -9.54 -1.44 -3.54
CA ASP A 55 -10.65 -1.49 -4.51
C ASP A 55 -12.05 -1.11 -3.96
N ASP A 56 -12.13 -0.45 -2.80
CA ASP A 56 -13.38 -0.06 -2.15
C ASP A 56 -14.27 0.85 -3.02
N LEU A 57 -13.65 1.59 -3.95
CA LEU A 57 -14.34 2.47 -4.89
C LEU A 57 -14.69 1.77 -6.22
N MET A 58 -14.27 0.52 -6.38
CA MET A 58 -14.43 -0.24 -7.62
C MET A 58 -15.54 -1.29 -7.52
N TYR A 59 -15.60 -1.97 -6.39
CA TYR A 59 -16.65 -2.95 -6.09
C TYR A 59 -16.74 -3.23 -4.60
N GLY A 60 -17.91 -3.66 -4.17
CA GLY A 60 -18.17 -4.05 -2.78
C GLY A 60 -18.52 -5.54 -2.67
N SER A 61 -19.01 -5.91 -1.50
CA SER A 61 -19.42 -7.28 -1.21
C SER A 61 -20.65 -7.74 -2.00
N THR A 62 -21.51 -6.79 -2.46
CA THR A 62 -22.79 -7.07 -3.12
C THR A 62 -23.02 -6.24 -4.39
N TRP A 63 -22.05 -5.46 -4.82
CA TRP A 63 -22.18 -4.59 -5.99
C TRP A 63 -20.88 -4.57 -6.80
N TRP A 64 -21.03 -4.30 -8.09
CA TRP A 64 -19.96 -4.11 -9.05
C TRP A 64 -20.06 -2.73 -9.67
N TYR A 65 -19.01 -2.00 -9.73
CA TYR A 65 -18.81 -0.62 -10.11
C TYR A 65 -20.09 0.25 -10.16
N LEU A 66 -20.29 0.98 -9.09
CA LEU A 66 -21.23 2.10 -9.03
C LEU A 66 -20.43 3.34 -8.68
N LYS A 67 -20.46 4.33 -9.56
CA LYS A 67 -19.67 5.56 -9.42
C LYS A 67 -19.84 6.16 -8.03
N ASP A 68 -18.73 6.48 -7.38
CA ASP A 68 -18.68 7.10 -6.05
C ASP A 68 -19.30 6.28 -4.90
N ARG A 69 -19.57 5.00 -5.13
CA ARG A 69 -19.98 4.08 -4.07
C ARG A 69 -18.75 3.49 -3.37
N SER A 70 -18.91 3.20 -2.11
CA SER A 70 -17.89 2.60 -1.22
C SER A 70 -18.62 1.86 -0.11
N ASP A 71 -18.26 0.59 0.14
CA ASP A 71 -18.83 -0.15 1.28
C ASP A 71 -18.43 0.51 2.62
N THR A 72 -17.23 1.08 2.71
CA THR A 72 -16.79 1.85 3.86
C THR A 72 -17.73 3.05 4.12
N LYS A 73 -18.05 3.81 3.06
CA LYS A 73 -18.96 4.96 3.16
C LYS A 73 -20.40 4.54 3.46
N ASP A 74 -20.88 3.50 2.80
CA ASP A 74 -22.24 2.99 3.01
C ASP A 74 -22.43 2.58 4.47
N PHE A 75 -21.37 2.08 5.13
CA PHE A 75 -21.43 1.62 6.50
C PHE A 75 -21.15 2.73 7.54
N THR A 76 -20.12 3.57 7.33
CA THR A 76 -19.68 4.58 8.32
C THR A 76 -20.22 5.97 8.07
N GLY A 77 -20.73 6.24 6.86
CA GLY A 77 -21.05 7.58 6.37
C GLY A 77 -19.82 8.37 5.91
N ASP A 78 -18.65 7.73 5.81
CA ASP A 78 -17.39 8.34 5.41
C ASP A 78 -16.58 7.43 4.47
N TYR A 79 -15.77 7.99 3.59
CA TYR A 79 -14.86 7.24 2.74
C TYR A 79 -13.61 6.79 3.51
N PRO A 80 -12.91 5.73 3.05
CA PRO A 80 -11.57 5.46 3.55
C PRO A 80 -10.66 6.66 3.30
N ALA A 81 -9.70 6.91 4.18
CA ALA A 81 -8.68 7.94 3.99
C ALA A 81 -7.73 7.59 2.83
N VAL A 82 -7.44 6.29 2.67
CA VAL A 82 -6.55 5.75 1.63
C VAL A 82 -7.33 4.81 0.74
N ALA A 83 -7.41 5.10 -0.55
CA ALA A 83 -7.98 4.20 -1.55
C ALA A 83 -6.86 3.45 -2.28
N GLY A 84 -6.91 2.11 -2.22
CA GLY A 84 -6.01 1.23 -2.96
C GLY A 84 -6.59 0.85 -4.32
N PHE A 85 -5.72 0.70 -5.32
CA PHE A 85 -6.06 0.27 -6.68
C PHE A 85 -5.03 -0.72 -7.21
N GLU A 86 -5.44 -1.60 -8.12
CA GLU A 86 -4.60 -2.66 -8.70
C GLU A 86 -4.41 -2.47 -10.21
N LEU A 87 -3.15 -2.57 -10.67
CA LEU A 87 -2.82 -2.40 -12.10
C LEU A 87 -2.34 -3.68 -12.80
N GLY A 88 -2.37 -4.85 -12.17
CA GLY A 88 -2.04 -6.11 -12.86
C GLY A 88 -2.85 -6.29 -14.13
N HIS A 89 -2.22 -6.77 -15.21
CA HIS A 89 -2.69 -6.87 -16.59
C HIS A 89 -2.65 -5.56 -17.42
N LEU A 90 -2.36 -4.39 -16.82
CA LEU A 90 -2.12 -3.16 -17.58
C LEU A 90 -0.89 -3.34 -18.48
N GLU A 91 0.13 -4.02 -17.99
CA GLU A 91 1.37 -4.34 -18.71
C GLU A 91 1.10 -5.20 -19.96
N LEU A 92 0.03 -5.97 -19.98
CA LEU A 92 -0.36 -6.78 -21.13
C LEU A 92 -1.10 -5.95 -22.20
N GLY A 93 -1.53 -4.74 -21.86
CA GLY A 93 -2.37 -3.90 -22.72
C GLY A 93 -3.84 -4.27 -22.68
N ASN A 94 -4.28 -4.95 -21.62
CA ASN A 94 -5.68 -5.26 -21.40
C ASN A 94 -6.45 -3.98 -21.02
N GLU A 95 -7.76 -4.00 -21.21
CA GLU A 95 -8.66 -2.91 -20.81
C GLU A 95 -9.06 -3.00 -19.32
N ARG A 96 -8.80 -4.16 -18.70
CA ARG A 96 -9.22 -4.48 -17.33
C ARG A 96 -8.09 -5.10 -16.53
N SER A 97 -8.07 -4.81 -15.24
CA SER A 97 -7.13 -5.40 -14.30
C SER A 97 -7.37 -6.90 -14.09
N LEU A 98 -6.44 -7.56 -13.42
CA LEU A 98 -6.55 -8.97 -13.02
C LEU A 98 -7.81 -9.26 -12.18
N ASP A 99 -8.41 -8.24 -11.55
CA ASP A 99 -9.66 -8.29 -10.82
C ASP A 99 -10.87 -7.89 -11.70
N SER A 100 -10.68 -7.83 -13.02
CA SER A 100 -11.70 -7.49 -14.03
C SER A 100 -12.23 -6.05 -13.95
N VAL A 101 -11.55 -5.15 -13.26
CA VAL A 101 -11.90 -3.73 -13.15
C VAL A 101 -11.34 -2.95 -14.33
N SER A 102 -12.15 -2.07 -14.93
CA SER A 102 -11.71 -1.23 -16.05
C SER A 102 -10.67 -0.19 -15.60
N PHE A 103 -9.55 -0.08 -16.34
CA PHE A 103 -8.52 0.93 -16.06
C PHE A 103 -9.02 2.36 -16.24
N VAL A 104 -9.99 2.58 -17.13
CA VAL A 104 -10.67 3.89 -17.26
C VAL A 104 -11.40 4.24 -15.96
N GLN A 105 -12.16 3.28 -15.41
CA GLN A 105 -12.88 3.46 -14.14
C GLN A 105 -11.91 3.64 -12.95
N ILE A 106 -10.79 2.92 -12.93
CA ILE A 106 -9.73 3.13 -11.93
C ILE A 106 -9.21 4.57 -11.99
N ALA A 107 -8.88 5.08 -13.17
CA ALA A 107 -8.40 6.46 -13.33
C ALA A 107 -9.44 7.49 -12.89
N GLU A 108 -10.73 7.28 -13.21
CA GLU A 108 -11.84 8.13 -12.75
C GLU A 108 -11.95 8.17 -11.23
N GLN A 109 -11.86 7.02 -10.56
CA GLN A 109 -11.97 6.95 -9.09
C GLN A 109 -10.71 7.46 -8.38
N ILE A 110 -9.53 7.27 -8.96
CA ILE A 110 -8.29 7.91 -8.48
C ILE A 110 -8.47 9.43 -8.46
N LYS A 111 -8.91 10.01 -9.57
CA LYS A 111 -9.16 11.46 -9.67
C LYS A 111 -10.24 11.91 -8.69
N ALA A 112 -11.35 11.19 -8.61
CA ALA A 112 -12.44 11.53 -7.70
C ALA A 112 -11.97 11.50 -6.23
N HIS A 113 -11.19 10.48 -5.83
CA HIS A 113 -10.69 10.37 -4.46
C HIS A 113 -9.65 11.46 -4.14
N TYR A 114 -8.76 11.77 -5.07
CA TYR A 114 -7.82 12.91 -4.97
C TYR A 114 -8.57 14.23 -4.75
N LEU A 115 -9.61 14.51 -5.54
CA LEU A 115 -10.40 15.73 -5.41
C LEU A 115 -11.17 15.81 -4.08
N ARG A 116 -11.48 14.66 -3.46
CA ARG A 116 -11.99 14.60 -2.09
C ARG A 116 -10.93 14.87 -1.03
N GLY A 117 -9.65 14.94 -1.39
CA GLY A 117 -8.53 15.10 -0.46
C GLY A 117 -8.01 13.77 0.12
N GLY A 118 -8.42 12.63 -0.42
CA GLY A 118 -7.98 11.30 0.00
C GLY A 118 -6.61 10.92 -0.57
N VAL A 119 -5.97 9.94 0.06
CA VAL A 119 -4.67 9.38 -0.35
C VAL A 119 -4.88 8.21 -1.31
N ILE A 120 -4.01 8.09 -2.30
CA ILE A 120 -4.06 7.03 -3.32
C ILE A 120 -2.84 6.13 -3.15
N THR A 121 -3.05 4.82 -3.13
CA THR A 121 -2.00 3.80 -3.24
C THR A 121 -2.30 2.84 -4.38
N ILE A 122 -1.27 2.43 -5.10
CA ILE A 122 -1.39 1.59 -6.29
C ILE A 122 -0.45 0.41 -6.14
N SER A 123 -0.99 -0.81 -6.22
CA SER A 123 -0.24 -2.06 -6.33
C SER A 123 -0.16 -2.51 -7.79
N TRP A 124 0.82 -3.37 -8.09
CA TRP A 124 1.01 -3.95 -9.41
C TRP A 124 1.44 -5.41 -9.28
N HIS A 125 0.49 -6.31 -9.48
CA HIS A 125 0.74 -7.74 -9.61
C HIS A 125 1.08 -8.06 -11.07
N ALA A 126 2.27 -7.65 -11.51
CA ALA A 126 2.75 -7.89 -12.87
C ALA A 126 2.82 -9.38 -13.19
N ASP A 127 2.32 -9.78 -14.34
CA ASP A 127 2.46 -11.15 -14.83
C ASP A 127 3.93 -11.54 -15.00
N ASN A 128 4.19 -12.86 -15.11
CA ASN A 128 5.55 -13.35 -15.26
C ASN A 128 6.04 -13.17 -16.70
N PRO A 129 7.02 -12.27 -16.95
CA PRO A 129 7.45 -11.92 -18.30
C PRO A 129 8.17 -13.04 -19.05
N LEU A 130 8.58 -14.09 -18.34
CA LEU A 130 9.28 -15.23 -18.95
C LEU A 130 8.34 -16.37 -19.34
N THR A 131 7.28 -16.60 -18.54
CA THR A 131 6.42 -17.80 -18.65
C THR A 131 5.01 -17.49 -19.15
N MET A 132 4.63 -16.22 -19.27
CA MET A 132 3.28 -15.80 -19.70
C MET A 132 2.86 -16.32 -21.08
N GLN A 133 3.81 -16.75 -21.90
CA GLN A 133 3.54 -17.26 -23.24
C GLN A 133 3.42 -18.79 -23.31
N ASP A 134 3.51 -19.49 -22.17
CA ASP A 134 3.36 -20.94 -22.14
C ASP A 134 1.88 -21.35 -22.06
N PRO A 135 1.27 -21.80 -23.20
CA PRO A 135 -0.13 -22.22 -23.23
C PRO A 135 -0.40 -23.53 -22.46
N ALA A 136 0.65 -24.25 -22.04
CA ALA A 136 0.51 -25.50 -21.28
C ALA A 136 0.25 -25.26 -19.79
N SER A 137 0.40 -24.05 -19.31
CA SER A 137 0.29 -23.71 -17.91
C SER A 137 -1.16 -23.47 -17.47
N LYS A 138 -1.68 -24.36 -16.62
CA LYS A 138 -3.08 -24.38 -16.17
C LYS A 138 -3.28 -24.00 -14.70
N SER A 139 -2.23 -23.71 -13.94
CA SER A 139 -2.34 -23.36 -12.54
C SER A 139 -1.91 -21.91 -12.29
N ARG A 140 -2.45 -21.27 -11.24
CA ARG A 140 -2.05 -19.94 -10.80
C ARG A 140 -0.54 -19.83 -10.58
N ARG A 141 0.16 -20.92 -10.27
CA ARG A 141 1.61 -20.98 -10.04
C ARG A 141 2.43 -21.28 -11.31
N GLN A 142 1.80 -21.52 -12.43
CA GLN A 142 2.43 -21.92 -13.69
C GLN A 142 1.73 -21.26 -14.87
N GLY A 143 1.00 -20.26 -14.85
CA GLY A 143 0.25 -19.69 -15.97
C GLY A 143 0.73 -18.33 -16.40
N GLY A 144 2.00 -18.02 -16.16
CA GLY A 144 2.54 -16.71 -16.52
C GLY A 144 2.00 -15.57 -15.64
N THR A 145 1.32 -15.88 -14.54
CA THR A 145 0.81 -14.86 -13.60
C THR A 145 1.91 -14.39 -12.65
N ALA A 146 1.64 -13.33 -11.85
CA ALA A 146 2.54 -12.86 -10.80
C ALA A 146 3.02 -13.98 -9.86
N TRP A 147 2.20 -15.00 -9.65
CA TRP A 147 2.47 -16.16 -8.78
C TRP A 147 3.17 -17.33 -9.49
N ASP A 148 3.57 -17.16 -10.74
CA ASP A 148 4.33 -18.19 -11.46
C ASP A 148 5.81 -18.11 -11.06
N VAL A 149 6.22 -19.04 -10.21
CA VAL A 149 7.59 -19.17 -9.68
C VAL A 149 8.35 -20.35 -10.28
N SER A 150 7.93 -20.80 -11.45
CA SER A 150 8.52 -21.98 -12.13
C SER A 150 9.94 -21.76 -12.65
N SER A 151 10.39 -20.51 -12.77
CA SER A 151 11.75 -20.16 -13.22
C SER A 151 12.41 -19.16 -12.27
N LYS A 152 13.72 -19.33 -12.06
CA LYS A 152 14.59 -18.38 -11.35
C LYS A 152 15.26 -17.35 -12.26
N GLU A 153 15.04 -17.45 -13.57
CA GLU A 153 15.66 -16.56 -14.56
C GLU A 153 14.76 -15.37 -14.93
N VAL A 154 13.64 -15.19 -14.24
CA VAL A 154 12.64 -14.18 -14.61
C VAL A 154 13.23 -12.79 -14.53
N VAL A 155 13.79 -12.42 -13.38
CA VAL A 155 14.32 -11.07 -13.16
C VAL A 155 15.54 -10.81 -14.07
N SER A 156 16.48 -11.72 -14.16
CA SER A 156 17.64 -11.57 -15.06
C SER A 156 17.21 -11.44 -16.52
N SER A 157 16.11 -12.11 -16.95
CA SER A 157 15.63 -12.03 -18.32
C SER A 157 15.13 -10.64 -18.74
N ILE A 158 14.68 -9.81 -17.79
CA ILE A 158 14.09 -8.49 -18.06
C ILE A 158 15.03 -7.32 -17.73
N LEU A 159 16.13 -7.57 -17.02
CA LEU A 159 17.16 -6.56 -16.79
C LEU A 159 17.93 -6.25 -18.09
N PRO A 160 18.68 -5.13 -18.16
CA PRO A 160 19.48 -4.78 -19.32
C PRO A 160 20.38 -5.93 -19.78
N GLY A 161 20.27 -6.30 -21.05
CA GLY A 161 20.96 -7.46 -21.66
C GLY A 161 20.20 -8.78 -21.58
N GLY A 162 19.09 -8.85 -20.82
CA GLY A 162 18.22 -10.02 -20.78
C GLY A 162 17.31 -10.15 -22.01
N LYS A 163 16.93 -11.37 -22.35
CA LYS A 163 16.16 -11.67 -23.58
C LYS A 163 14.77 -11.03 -23.65
N ASN A 164 14.17 -10.71 -22.49
CA ASN A 164 12.85 -10.09 -22.37
C ASN A 164 12.91 -8.60 -21.98
N HIS A 165 14.10 -8.00 -22.04
CA HIS A 165 14.31 -6.60 -21.64
C HIS A 165 13.41 -5.61 -22.41
N GLU A 166 13.32 -5.76 -23.73
CA GLU A 166 12.49 -4.87 -24.56
C GLU A 166 11.00 -5.03 -24.26
N MET A 167 10.54 -6.25 -23.97
CA MET A 167 9.17 -6.47 -23.53
C MET A 167 8.89 -5.77 -22.19
N PHE A 168 9.82 -5.83 -21.26
CA PHE A 168 9.67 -5.12 -19.97
C PHE A 168 9.66 -3.60 -20.16
N ASN A 169 10.43 -3.06 -21.11
CA ASN A 169 10.33 -1.65 -21.48
C ASN A 169 8.93 -1.28 -22.01
N VAL A 170 8.30 -2.15 -22.80
CA VAL A 170 6.90 -1.95 -23.24
C VAL A 170 5.94 -1.95 -22.04
N TRP A 171 6.15 -2.80 -21.05
CA TRP A 171 5.35 -2.84 -19.83
C TRP A 171 5.47 -1.54 -19.03
N LEU A 172 6.70 -1.08 -18.83
CA LEU A 172 6.95 0.19 -18.14
C LEU A 172 6.40 1.39 -18.93
N GLU A 173 6.37 1.32 -20.28
CA GLU A 173 5.76 2.35 -21.13
C GLU A 173 4.25 2.44 -20.93
N ARG A 174 3.57 1.29 -20.79
CA ARG A 174 2.13 1.25 -20.51
C ARG A 174 1.81 1.81 -19.14
N LEU A 175 2.59 1.45 -18.10
CA LEU A 175 2.49 2.08 -16.78
C LEU A 175 2.71 3.59 -16.85
N ALA A 176 3.77 4.02 -17.56
CA ALA A 176 4.08 5.45 -17.71
C ALA A 176 2.93 6.21 -18.38
N THR A 177 2.34 5.64 -19.43
CA THR A 177 1.19 6.22 -20.14
C THR A 177 -0.01 6.39 -19.21
N PHE A 178 -0.31 5.38 -18.40
CA PHE A 178 -1.39 5.44 -17.41
C PHE A 178 -1.10 6.52 -16.36
N PHE A 179 0.09 6.55 -15.78
CA PHE A 179 0.47 7.53 -14.74
C PHE A 179 0.50 8.97 -15.25
N ILE A 180 0.98 9.21 -16.48
CA ILE A 180 0.94 10.53 -17.13
C ILE A 180 -0.51 11.00 -17.34
N GLY A 181 -1.43 10.07 -17.56
CA GLY A 181 -2.87 10.35 -17.68
C GLY A 181 -3.56 10.72 -16.37
N LEU A 182 -2.96 10.42 -15.22
CA LEU A 182 -3.54 10.76 -13.90
C LEU A 182 -3.35 12.24 -13.59
N LYS A 183 -4.32 13.05 -14.01
CA LYS A 183 -4.33 14.51 -13.82
C LYS A 183 -5.68 14.99 -13.31
N ASP A 184 -5.65 16.08 -12.55
CA ASP A 184 -6.86 16.82 -12.20
C ASP A 184 -7.41 17.62 -13.40
N ASP A 185 -8.52 18.36 -13.19
CA ASP A 185 -9.15 19.17 -14.25
C ASP A 185 -8.29 20.34 -14.74
N ASN A 186 -7.28 20.75 -13.98
CA ASN A 186 -6.32 21.78 -14.32
C ASN A 186 -5.06 21.24 -15.00
N GLY A 187 -4.99 19.92 -15.23
CA GLY A 187 -3.81 19.25 -15.78
C GLY A 187 -2.70 18.99 -14.77
N THR A 188 -2.94 19.20 -13.46
CA THR A 188 -1.97 18.91 -12.40
C THR A 188 -1.82 17.43 -12.22
N PRO A 189 -0.59 16.86 -12.25
CA PRO A 189 -0.38 15.42 -11.97
C PRO A 189 -0.84 15.07 -10.57
N ILE A 190 -1.66 14.03 -10.46
CA ILE A 190 -2.17 13.52 -9.18
C ILE A 190 -1.08 12.72 -8.48
N PRO A 191 -0.65 13.08 -7.25
CA PRO A 191 0.30 12.29 -6.48
C PRO A 191 -0.30 11.00 -5.97
N PHE A 192 0.51 9.93 -5.95
CA PHE A 192 0.12 8.63 -5.40
C PHE A 192 1.32 7.86 -4.84
N ILE A 193 1.05 6.86 -4.01
CA ILE A 193 2.02 5.89 -3.51
C ILE A 193 2.00 4.69 -4.47
N PHE A 194 3.14 4.33 -5.04
CA PHE A 194 3.28 3.17 -5.91
C PHE A 194 4.06 2.06 -5.20
N ARG A 195 3.47 0.89 -5.15
CA ARG A 195 3.99 -0.30 -4.45
C ARG A 195 4.13 -1.49 -5.42
N PRO A 196 5.08 -1.40 -6.39
CA PRO A 196 5.41 -2.53 -7.25
C PRO A 196 6.24 -3.57 -6.49
N PHE A 197 6.32 -4.80 -7.01
CA PHE A 197 7.21 -5.86 -6.53
C PHE A 197 7.13 -6.07 -5.01
N HIS A 198 5.93 -5.94 -4.44
CA HIS A 198 5.64 -6.06 -3.02
C HIS A 198 5.81 -7.50 -2.51
N GLU A 199 5.83 -7.67 -1.19
CA GLU A 199 5.92 -8.98 -0.53
C GLU A 199 7.12 -9.83 -0.99
N HIS A 200 8.22 -9.21 -1.42
CA HIS A 200 9.35 -9.95 -2.01
C HIS A 200 10.02 -10.90 -1.04
N SER A 201 9.89 -10.71 0.28
CA SER A 201 10.39 -11.63 1.30
C SER A 201 9.70 -13.01 1.26
N GLY A 202 8.53 -13.11 0.60
CA GLY A 202 7.87 -14.37 0.28
C GLY A 202 8.40 -14.95 -1.04
N SER A 203 8.32 -16.30 -1.19
CA SER A 203 8.75 -17.00 -2.39
C SER A 203 7.56 -17.36 -3.30
N PHE A 204 6.50 -16.57 -3.28
CA PHE A 204 5.26 -16.85 -4.01
C PHE A 204 4.99 -15.89 -5.19
N PHE A 205 5.83 -14.87 -5.37
CA PHE A 205 5.88 -14.03 -6.57
C PHE A 205 7.18 -14.29 -7.34
N TRP A 206 7.18 -14.06 -8.66
CA TRP A 206 8.36 -14.26 -9.50
C TRP A 206 9.54 -13.32 -9.15
N TRP A 207 9.29 -12.27 -8.40
CA TRP A 207 10.31 -11.36 -7.82
C TRP A 207 10.67 -11.69 -6.38
N GLY A 208 10.24 -12.85 -5.85
CA GLY A 208 10.43 -13.23 -4.45
C GLY A 208 11.85 -13.67 -4.12
N THR A 209 12.17 -13.67 -2.82
CA THR A 209 13.50 -13.91 -2.27
C THR A 209 14.19 -15.21 -2.74
N ASP A 210 13.44 -16.31 -2.90
CA ASP A 210 14.03 -17.58 -3.36
C ASP A 210 13.96 -17.73 -4.90
N ILE A 211 13.40 -16.76 -5.60
CA ILE A 211 13.22 -16.77 -7.05
C ILE A 211 14.28 -15.92 -7.74
N CYS A 212 14.66 -14.81 -7.16
CA CYS A 212 15.76 -13.97 -7.63
C CYS A 212 16.72 -13.63 -6.49
N THR A 213 17.92 -13.19 -6.84
CA THR A 213 18.91 -12.70 -5.86
C THR A 213 18.53 -11.31 -5.34
N ASP A 214 19.02 -10.95 -4.15
CA ASP A 214 18.82 -9.61 -3.58
C ASP A 214 19.32 -8.50 -4.51
N LYS A 215 20.39 -8.78 -5.27
CA LYS A 215 20.93 -7.84 -6.26
C LYS A 215 19.97 -7.68 -7.45
N GLU A 216 19.48 -8.77 -8.03
CA GLU A 216 18.51 -8.72 -9.13
C GLU A 216 17.24 -7.98 -8.73
N TYR A 217 16.73 -8.21 -7.51
CA TYR A 217 15.57 -7.49 -6.99
C TYR A 217 15.85 -5.99 -6.84
N SER A 218 16.99 -5.62 -6.27
CA SER A 218 17.40 -4.21 -6.18
C SER A 218 17.57 -3.56 -7.56
N ASP A 219 18.19 -4.27 -8.52
CA ASP A 219 18.36 -3.78 -9.88
C ASP A 219 17.02 -3.62 -10.61
N LEU A 220 16.07 -4.54 -10.41
CA LEU A 220 14.71 -4.45 -10.94
C LEU A 220 14.00 -3.18 -10.45
N TRP A 221 14.04 -2.91 -9.15
CA TRP A 221 13.50 -1.69 -8.55
C TRP A 221 14.13 -0.44 -9.14
N ARG A 222 15.45 -0.40 -9.16
CA ARG A 222 16.19 0.76 -9.67
C ARG A 222 15.92 1.00 -11.14
N TYR A 223 15.86 -0.07 -11.93
CA TYR A 223 15.52 0.03 -13.35
C TYR A 223 14.11 0.61 -13.55
N ALA A 224 13.10 0.06 -12.88
CA ALA A 224 11.73 0.53 -12.99
C ALA A 224 11.56 1.98 -12.55
N VAL A 225 12.14 2.37 -11.40
CA VAL A 225 12.08 3.76 -10.92
C VAL A 225 12.79 4.72 -11.86
N ASN A 226 14.01 4.40 -12.31
CA ASN A 226 14.74 5.24 -13.25
C ASN A 226 14.01 5.39 -14.58
N TYR A 227 13.35 4.33 -15.05
CA TYR A 227 12.52 4.39 -16.25
C TYR A 227 11.36 5.37 -16.09
N LEU A 228 10.56 5.21 -15.03
CA LEU A 228 9.39 6.05 -14.79
C LEU A 228 9.78 7.49 -14.43
N ARG A 229 10.67 7.66 -13.46
CA ARG A 229 11.07 8.97 -12.93
C ARG A 229 11.95 9.75 -13.90
N ASP A 230 13.04 9.13 -14.36
CA ASP A 230 14.10 9.87 -15.06
C ASP A 230 13.91 9.84 -16.59
N LYS A 231 13.55 8.68 -17.17
CA LYS A 231 13.32 8.56 -18.61
C LYS A 231 11.96 9.11 -19.03
N LYS A 232 10.90 8.89 -18.23
CA LYS A 232 9.53 9.35 -18.53
C LYS A 232 9.16 10.65 -17.85
N ASN A 233 10.03 11.21 -17.02
CA ASN A 233 9.85 12.48 -16.32
C ASN A 233 8.57 12.51 -15.45
N ILE A 234 8.28 11.38 -14.75
CA ILE A 234 7.12 11.23 -13.88
C ILE A 234 7.56 11.50 -12.45
N HIS A 235 7.17 12.65 -11.90
CA HIS A 235 7.63 13.18 -10.61
C HIS A 235 6.52 13.30 -9.56
N ASN A 236 5.40 12.62 -9.76
CA ASN A 236 4.25 12.61 -8.83
C ASN A 236 4.08 11.27 -8.11
N ILE A 237 5.12 10.45 -8.02
CA ILE A 237 5.11 9.13 -7.39
C ILE A 237 5.89 9.15 -6.08
N LEU A 238 5.32 8.57 -5.02
CA LEU A 238 6.02 8.13 -3.81
C LEU A 238 6.19 6.61 -3.88
N TYR A 239 7.41 6.12 -3.81
CA TYR A 239 7.70 4.69 -3.96
C TYR A 239 7.73 3.98 -2.61
N ALA A 240 6.96 2.89 -2.48
CA ALA A 240 6.85 2.09 -1.27
C ALA A 240 7.57 0.74 -1.42
N TYR A 241 8.67 0.57 -0.70
CA TYR A 241 9.30 -0.74 -0.51
C TYR A 241 8.49 -1.56 0.50
N ASN A 242 8.27 -2.84 0.19
CA ASN A 242 7.34 -3.66 0.94
C ASN A 242 7.80 -5.11 1.07
N THR A 243 7.56 -5.70 2.23
CA THR A 243 7.77 -7.13 2.49
C THR A 243 6.48 -7.80 2.96
N ASP A 244 6.36 -9.11 2.76
CA ASP A 244 5.47 -9.98 3.55
C ASP A 244 6.04 -10.14 4.96
N ARG A 245 5.47 -11.02 5.74
CA ARG A 245 5.88 -11.39 7.10
C ARG A 245 7.38 -11.63 7.22
N VAL A 246 8.04 -10.85 8.07
CA VAL A 246 9.45 -10.98 8.44
C VAL A 246 9.60 -10.89 9.95
N THR A 247 10.66 -11.49 10.49
CA THR A 247 10.90 -11.54 11.94
C THR A 247 12.10 -10.73 12.38
N THR A 248 12.96 -10.32 11.45
CA THR A 248 14.17 -9.53 11.72
C THR A 248 14.32 -8.38 10.73
N LEU A 249 15.05 -7.35 11.15
CA LEU A 249 15.42 -6.22 10.28
C LEU A 249 16.28 -6.68 9.09
N GLU A 250 17.16 -7.67 9.29
CA GLU A 250 18.00 -8.20 8.22
C GLU A 250 17.13 -8.81 7.10
N GLN A 251 16.16 -9.64 7.46
CA GLN A 251 15.18 -10.19 6.50
C GLN A 251 14.40 -9.08 5.80
N TYR A 252 13.98 -8.03 6.55
CA TYR A 252 13.25 -6.90 5.99
C TYR A 252 14.07 -6.13 4.95
N MET A 253 15.36 -5.94 5.20
CA MET A 253 16.23 -5.10 4.35
C MET A 253 16.88 -5.85 3.19
N ARG A 254 16.61 -7.14 3.00
CA ARG A 254 17.13 -7.91 1.87
C ARG A 254 16.67 -7.29 0.55
N GLY A 255 17.61 -7.07 -0.36
CA GLY A 255 17.30 -6.46 -1.66
C GLY A 255 16.82 -5.01 -1.61
N TYR A 256 16.94 -4.31 -0.47
CA TYR A 256 16.51 -2.90 -0.35
C TYR A 256 17.21 -2.03 -1.40
N PRO A 257 16.47 -1.36 -2.31
CA PRO A 257 17.07 -0.74 -3.49
C PRO A 257 17.74 0.61 -3.23
N GLY A 258 17.59 1.19 -2.04
CA GLY A 258 18.27 2.42 -1.64
C GLY A 258 17.36 3.57 -1.25
N ASP A 259 17.91 4.47 -0.42
CA ASP A 259 17.19 5.63 0.13
C ASP A 259 16.90 6.71 -0.91
N ASP A 260 17.61 6.68 -2.03
CA ASP A 260 17.50 7.65 -3.13
C ASP A 260 16.30 7.40 -4.06
N ILE A 261 15.64 6.25 -3.92
CA ILE A 261 14.47 5.90 -4.72
C ILE A 261 13.24 5.51 -3.90
N ILE A 262 13.38 5.18 -2.61
CA ILE A 262 12.28 4.76 -1.76
C ILE A 262 11.82 5.89 -0.85
N ASP A 263 10.51 6.07 -0.72
CA ASP A 263 9.86 7.08 0.13
C ASP A 263 9.20 6.47 1.37
N MET A 264 8.76 5.21 1.27
CA MET A 264 8.01 4.52 2.32
C MET A 264 8.60 3.14 2.57
N LEU A 265 8.70 2.77 3.84
CA LEU A 265 8.96 1.40 4.29
C LEU A 265 7.66 0.80 4.81
N SER A 266 7.17 -0.24 4.17
CA SER A 266 5.88 -0.85 4.50
C SER A 266 5.98 -2.37 4.60
N LEU A 267 4.96 -2.97 5.15
CA LEU A 267 4.84 -4.43 5.23
C LEU A 267 3.39 -4.86 5.01
N ASP A 268 3.23 -6.11 4.60
CA ASP A 268 1.95 -6.79 4.44
C ASP A 268 1.89 -7.94 5.42
N MET A 269 0.89 -7.91 6.31
CA MET A 269 0.72 -8.98 7.30
C MET A 269 -0.75 -9.26 7.56
N TYR A 270 -1.15 -10.52 7.36
CA TYR A 270 -2.51 -11.00 7.61
C TYR A 270 -2.59 -11.83 8.88
N ASP A 271 -3.68 -11.69 9.63
CA ASP A 271 -3.91 -12.50 10.84
C ASP A 271 -4.20 -13.97 10.48
N ARG A 272 -3.18 -14.80 10.70
CA ARG A 272 -3.26 -16.26 10.50
C ARG A 272 -3.38 -17.04 11.81
N GLY A 273 -3.51 -16.36 12.97
CA GLY A 273 -3.65 -17.00 14.26
C GLY A 273 -3.18 -16.15 15.44
N GLU A 274 -3.17 -16.75 16.64
CA GLU A 274 -2.95 -16.05 17.91
C GLU A 274 -1.63 -15.28 18.05
N LYS A 275 -0.61 -15.69 17.31
CA LYS A 275 0.71 -15.03 17.34
C LYS A 275 0.76 -13.71 16.59
N PHE A 276 -0.26 -13.40 15.75
CA PHE A 276 -0.25 -12.27 14.84
C PHE A 276 0.05 -10.95 15.53
N GLY A 277 -0.63 -10.65 16.64
CA GLY A 277 -0.43 -9.39 17.36
C GLY A 277 1.03 -9.18 17.81
N GLY A 278 1.66 -10.23 18.36
CA GLY A 278 3.07 -10.18 18.78
C GLY A 278 4.05 -10.10 17.61
N GLU A 279 3.76 -10.81 16.52
CA GLU A 279 4.59 -10.77 15.30
C GLU A 279 4.49 -9.41 14.60
N LEU A 280 3.30 -8.81 14.53
CA LEU A 280 3.08 -7.48 14.01
C LEU A 280 3.78 -6.41 14.87
N ASP A 281 3.68 -6.51 16.19
CA ASP A 281 4.35 -5.61 17.13
C ASP A 281 5.87 -5.63 16.94
N ASN A 282 6.46 -6.82 16.84
CA ASN A 282 7.88 -6.99 16.55
C ASN A 282 8.26 -6.35 15.20
N ALA A 283 7.52 -6.65 14.12
CA ALA A 283 7.82 -6.13 12.80
C ALA A 283 7.71 -4.60 12.73
N LEU A 284 6.63 -4.01 13.24
CA LEU A 284 6.44 -2.56 13.28
C LEU A 284 7.50 -1.85 14.11
N ASN A 285 8.00 -2.47 15.20
CA ASN A 285 9.05 -1.89 16.01
C ASN A 285 10.33 -1.62 15.21
N PHE A 286 10.84 -2.58 14.43
CA PHE A 286 12.05 -2.36 13.66
C PHE A 286 11.80 -1.59 12.35
N VAL A 287 10.65 -1.80 11.67
CA VAL A 287 10.32 -1.07 10.43
C VAL A 287 10.18 0.42 10.70
N THR A 288 9.40 0.81 11.72
CA THR A 288 9.16 2.22 12.02
C THR A 288 10.41 2.92 12.52
N LYS A 289 11.24 2.27 13.35
CA LYS A 289 12.54 2.81 13.77
C LYS A 289 13.47 3.06 12.58
N THR A 290 13.52 2.10 11.66
CA THR A 290 14.35 2.23 10.45
C THR A 290 13.85 3.35 9.55
N ALA A 291 12.53 3.42 9.33
CA ALA A 291 11.91 4.47 8.53
C ALA A 291 12.18 5.87 9.10
N LEU A 292 11.98 6.05 10.41
CA LEU A 292 12.28 7.34 11.07
C LEU A 292 13.75 7.72 10.94
N GLY A 293 14.67 6.78 11.15
CA GLY A 293 16.11 7.01 10.99
C GLY A 293 16.51 7.41 9.56
N LYS A 294 15.72 6.99 8.56
CA LYS A 294 15.92 7.28 7.14
C LYS A 294 15.02 8.43 6.62
N ASN A 295 14.21 9.05 7.48
CA ASN A 295 13.18 10.04 7.11
C ASN A 295 12.18 9.50 6.06
N LYS A 296 11.72 8.27 6.22
CA LYS A 296 10.74 7.60 5.37
C LYS A 296 9.37 7.53 6.05
N LEU A 297 8.35 7.36 5.22
CA LEU A 297 7.00 7.02 5.65
C LEU A 297 6.91 5.55 6.06
N THR A 298 5.84 5.20 6.79
CA THR A 298 5.55 3.80 7.16
C THR A 298 4.10 3.45 6.92
N ALA A 299 3.83 2.19 6.61
CA ALA A 299 2.48 1.66 6.50
C ALA A 299 2.43 0.16 6.78
N LEU A 300 1.27 -0.30 7.25
CA LEU A 300 0.80 -1.67 7.09
C LEU A 300 -0.06 -1.68 5.82
N SER A 301 0.60 -1.93 4.68
CA SER A 301 0.04 -1.66 3.35
C SER A 301 -0.89 -2.76 2.84
N GLU A 302 -0.88 -3.93 3.50
CA GLU A 302 -1.95 -4.90 3.41
C GLU A 302 -2.15 -5.60 4.74
N THR A 303 -3.40 -5.79 5.11
CA THR A 303 -3.77 -6.58 6.27
C THR A 303 -5.18 -7.16 6.13
N GLY A 304 -5.53 -8.05 7.03
CA GLY A 304 -6.88 -8.61 7.16
C GLY A 304 -6.99 -9.46 8.42
N GLY A 305 -8.16 -9.39 9.05
CA GLY A 305 -8.42 -10.05 10.32
C GLY A 305 -8.68 -11.56 10.20
N ARG A 306 -8.56 -12.24 11.31
CA ARG A 306 -8.88 -13.66 11.46
C ARG A 306 -10.37 -13.91 11.27
N ARG A 307 -10.70 -14.90 10.45
CA ARG A 307 -12.09 -15.28 10.23
C ARG A 307 -12.79 -15.65 11.55
N GLY A 308 -13.97 -15.09 11.78
CA GLY A 308 -14.79 -15.40 12.95
C GLY A 308 -14.39 -14.65 14.23
N MET A 309 -13.37 -13.81 14.22
CA MET A 309 -13.01 -12.97 15.35
C MET A 309 -13.88 -11.70 15.37
N ALA A 310 -14.58 -11.50 16.47
CA ALA A 310 -15.60 -10.48 16.59
C ALA A 310 -15.06 -9.07 16.89
N ASP A 311 -13.88 -9.02 17.48
CA ASP A 311 -13.27 -7.83 18.10
C ASP A 311 -11.83 -7.58 17.62
N TRP A 312 -11.52 -8.00 16.39
CA TRP A 312 -10.19 -7.95 15.82
C TRP A 312 -9.61 -6.52 15.74
N TRP A 313 -10.46 -5.55 15.38
CA TRP A 313 -10.03 -4.17 15.24
C TRP A 313 -9.60 -3.58 16.57
N SER A 314 -10.43 -3.79 17.61
CA SER A 314 -10.23 -3.20 18.92
C SER A 314 -9.24 -3.97 19.80
N THR A 315 -9.16 -5.29 19.67
CA THR A 315 -8.35 -6.12 20.58
C THR A 315 -7.02 -6.59 19.98
N VAL A 316 -6.88 -6.61 18.65
CA VAL A 316 -5.67 -7.10 17.97
C VAL A 316 -4.95 -5.99 17.22
N LEU A 317 -5.61 -5.34 16.24
CA LEU A 317 -4.94 -4.41 15.35
C LEU A 317 -4.59 -3.09 16.04
N MET A 318 -5.59 -2.39 16.57
CA MET A 318 -5.39 -1.04 17.15
C MET A 318 -4.43 -1.01 18.34
N PRO A 319 -4.45 -1.98 19.27
CA PRO A 319 -3.47 -2.00 20.36
C PRO A 319 -2.02 -2.08 19.89
N VAL A 320 -1.78 -2.64 18.72
CA VAL A 320 -0.44 -2.75 18.14
C VAL A 320 -0.09 -1.51 17.33
N VAL A 321 -0.88 -1.18 16.30
CA VAL A 321 -0.52 -0.10 15.36
C VAL A 321 -0.47 1.27 16.03
N SER A 322 -1.24 1.49 17.09
CA SER A 322 -1.26 2.75 17.85
C SER A 322 0.03 3.04 18.64
N LYS A 323 0.91 2.06 18.81
CA LYS A 323 2.21 2.23 19.48
C LYS A 323 3.25 2.90 18.58
N TYR A 324 3.02 2.88 17.27
CA TYR A 324 4.03 3.21 16.27
C TYR A 324 3.55 4.33 15.33
N PRO A 325 4.47 5.08 14.71
CA PRO A 325 4.14 6.06 13.67
C PRO A 325 3.82 5.34 12.35
N VAL A 326 2.64 4.73 12.27
CA VAL A 326 2.14 4.05 11.06
C VAL A 326 1.22 5.00 10.33
N GLY A 327 1.56 5.36 9.10
CA GLY A 327 0.80 6.31 8.30
C GLY A 327 -0.59 5.79 7.94
N TYR A 328 -0.68 4.53 7.50
CA TYR A 328 -1.97 3.90 7.24
C TYR A 328 -1.94 2.38 7.47
N VAL A 329 -3.11 1.84 7.69
CA VAL A 329 -3.41 0.41 7.57
C VAL A 329 -4.38 0.22 6.43
N LEU A 330 -4.10 -0.72 5.52
CA LEU A 330 -4.97 -1.00 4.38
C LEU A 330 -5.50 -2.43 4.45
N THR A 331 -6.83 -2.56 4.51
CA THR A 331 -7.46 -3.86 4.36
C THR A 331 -7.55 -4.24 2.89
N TRP A 332 -7.27 -5.53 2.63
CA TRP A 332 -7.34 -6.03 1.27
C TRP A 332 -8.78 -6.09 0.77
N ARG A 333 -8.94 -6.13 -0.53
CA ARG A 333 -10.19 -6.06 -1.26
C ARG A 333 -11.25 -7.07 -0.82
N HIS A 334 -12.49 -6.76 -1.06
CA HIS A 334 -13.57 -7.72 -1.00
C HIS A 334 -13.34 -8.82 -2.03
N ALA A 335 -13.13 -10.05 -1.55
CA ALA A 335 -13.06 -11.19 -2.44
C ALA A 335 -14.44 -11.84 -2.52
N TYR A 336 -14.77 -12.40 -3.68
CA TYR A 336 -16.00 -13.17 -3.92
C TYR A 336 -16.18 -14.34 -2.92
N ARG A 337 -15.06 -14.75 -2.28
CA ARG A 337 -15.05 -15.63 -1.11
C ARG A 337 -14.20 -14.98 -0.03
N PRO A 338 -14.81 -14.41 0.97
CA PRO A 338 -14.10 -13.65 1.98
C PRO A 338 -13.26 -14.56 2.87
N ARG A 339 -11.97 -14.43 2.76
CA ARG A 339 -11.00 -15.08 3.65
C ARG A 339 -10.50 -14.15 4.75
N PHE A 340 -10.55 -12.84 4.53
CA PHE A 340 -9.98 -11.81 5.41
C PHE A 340 -11.06 -10.83 5.87
N ALA A 341 -10.78 -10.03 6.90
CA ALA A 341 -11.73 -9.14 7.51
C ALA A 341 -12.42 -8.27 6.45
N ARG A 342 -13.69 -8.38 6.43
CA ARG A 342 -14.56 -7.60 5.59
C ARG A 342 -14.85 -6.32 6.31
N VAL A 343 -14.65 -5.24 5.62
CA VAL A 343 -14.94 -3.94 6.14
C VAL A 343 -16.31 -3.50 5.68
N GLY A 344 -17.05 -2.96 6.62
CA GLY A 344 -18.13 -2.04 6.33
C GLY A 344 -19.29 -2.57 5.52
N ASN A 345 -19.77 -3.78 5.79
CA ASN A 345 -21.05 -4.22 5.25
C ASN A 345 -21.99 -4.64 6.39
N PRO A 346 -23.25 -4.13 6.45
CA PRO A 346 -24.23 -4.52 7.47
C PRO A 346 -24.52 -6.02 7.54
N SER A 347 -24.25 -6.76 6.44
CA SER A 347 -24.38 -8.21 6.39
C SER A 347 -23.15 -8.96 6.90
N GLN A 348 -22.12 -8.26 7.40
CA GLN A 348 -20.91 -8.89 7.93
C GLN A 348 -21.07 -9.31 9.38
N PRO A 349 -20.45 -10.42 9.79
CA PRO A 349 -20.33 -10.72 11.19
C PRO A 349 -19.46 -9.63 11.86
N PHE A 350 -19.98 -9.03 12.95
CA PHE A 350 -19.23 -8.11 13.82
C PHE A 350 -19.05 -6.66 13.31
N PRO A 351 -20.11 -5.98 12.86
CA PRO A 351 -20.02 -4.61 12.41
C PRO A 351 -19.66 -3.62 13.53
N ASP A 352 -20.02 -3.93 14.78
CA ASP A 352 -19.81 -3.03 15.93
C ASP A 352 -18.34 -2.77 16.23
N ASP A 353 -17.47 -3.76 16.06
CA ASP A 353 -16.04 -3.61 16.29
C ASP A 353 -15.40 -2.67 15.25
N PHE A 354 -15.79 -2.76 13.98
CA PHE A 354 -15.35 -1.80 12.97
C PHE A 354 -15.86 -0.38 13.26
N MET A 355 -17.09 -0.24 13.75
CA MET A 355 -17.61 1.07 14.20
C MET A 355 -16.87 1.61 15.42
N ASN A 356 -16.42 0.77 16.33
CA ASN A 356 -15.55 1.18 17.44
C ASN A 356 -14.19 1.66 16.93
N PHE A 357 -13.62 0.94 15.94
CA PHE A 357 -12.42 1.39 15.27
C PHE A 357 -12.63 2.75 14.56
N TYR A 358 -13.72 2.90 13.78
CA TYR A 358 -14.06 4.16 13.11
C TYR A 358 -14.17 5.35 14.08
N LYS A 359 -14.81 5.15 15.25
CA LYS A 359 -15.01 6.19 16.28
C LYS A 359 -13.77 6.44 17.16
N SER A 360 -12.72 5.65 17.00
CA SER A 360 -11.49 5.82 17.78
C SER A 360 -10.79 7.14 17.42
N LEU A 361 -10.33 7.90 18.41
CA LEU A 361 -9.55 9.12 18.20
C LEU A 361 -8.20 8.90 17.48
N ARG A 362 -7.76 7.64 17.37
CA ARG A 362 -6.53 7.28 16.67
C ARG A 362 -6.77 6.86 15.23
N SER A 363 -8.00 6.60 14.83
CA SER A 363 -8.37 6.25 13.44
C SER A 363 -8.68 7.50 12.65
N LEU A 364 -8.12 7.59 11.43
CA LEU A 364 -8.34 8.72 10.53
C LEU A 364 -9.00 8.21 9.26
N PHE A 365 -10.18 8.72 8.97
CA PHE A 365 -10.92 8.50 7.74
C PHE A 365 -10.84 9.74 6.86
N LEU A 366 -11.59 9.79 5.76
CA LEU A 366 -11.47 10.90 4.82
C LEU A 366 -11.80 12.25 5.46
N LYS A 367 -12.85 12.33 6.29
CA LYS A 367 -13.24 13.59 6.94
C LYS A 367 -12.15 14.18 7.81
N GLU A 368 -11.43 13.35 8.58
CA GLU A 368 -10.35 13.80 9.44
C GLU A 368 -9.14 14.31 8.65
N ILE A 369 -8.84 13.71 7.47
CA ILE A 369 -7.69 14.12 6.69
C ILE A 369 -7.98 15.27 5.70
N GLN A 370 -9.24 15.47 5.31
CA GLN A 370 -9.63 16.58 4.41
C GLN A 370 -9.24 17.95 4.99
N VAL A 371 -9.39 18.15 6.29
CA VAL A 371 -9.06 19.41 6.97
C VAL A 371 -7.56 19.72 6.93
N GLU A 372 -6.72 18.73 6.74
CA GLU A 372 -5.25 18.87 6.67
C GLU A 372 -4.78 19.42 5.33
N ASN A 373 -5.62 19.42 4.27
CA ASN A 373 -5.27 19.89 2.91
C ASN A 373 -3.95 19.26 2.42
N LEU A 374 -3.90 17.92 2.35
CA LEU A 374 -2.68 17.12 2.14
C LEU A 374 -1.81 17.58 0.96
N TYR A 375 -2.42 18.11 -0.07
CA TYR A 375 -1.78 18.47 -1.35
C TYR A 375 -1.42 19.95 -1.46
N LYS A 376 -1.81 20.77 -0.50
CA LYS A 376 -1.49 22.22 -0.49
C LYS A 376 -0.26 22.47 0.38
N ARG A 377 0.63 23.27 -0.14
CA ARG A 377 1.83 23.71 0.60
C ARG A 377 1.40 24.51 1.83
N LYS A 378 1.73 24.00 3.02
CA LYS A 378 1.68 24.76 4.27
C LYS A 378 2.94 25.59 4.43
#